data_6f45f45630ac61eb0c08e4518d161db3
#
_entry.id   6f45f45630ac61eb0c08e4518d161db3
#
_cell.length_a   1.000
_cell.length_b   1.000
_cell.length_c   1.000
_cell.angle_alpha   90.00
_cell.angle_beta   90.00
_cell.angle_gamma   90.00
#
_symmetry.space_group_name_H-M   'P 1'
#
loop_
_entity.id
_entity.type
_entity.pdbx_description
1 polymer ?
#
loop_
_entity_poly.entity_id
_entity_poly.type
_entity_poly.pdbx_seq_one_letter_code
_entity_poly.pdbx_strand_id
1 'polypeptide(L)'
;MPNNNLQIAKDIVASYEARLKVVQATVEDTKRLLEEFREKRKRMGQELKEALAKHESLRKKDFDEMMGDILITQSEREENVKKMLADFQEQEMQVVENLREMLKKGEKLRLKDFKKTLAKIREEQEIREKETPTRVGEELTRMQSEVREMLENFKREREKVASEWKSMTATMAKKRKANQK
;
A
#
# COMPACT_ATOMS: atom_id res chain seq x y z
N MET A 1 -20.73 47.66 -0.81
CA MET A 1 -20.88 46.20 -0.67
C MET A 1 -19.53 45.48 -0.65
N PRO A 2 -18.65 45.70 0.31
CA PRO A 2 -17.37 45.00 0.43
C PRO A 2 -17.46 43.61 1.08
N ASN A 3 -18.54 43.29 1.80
CA ASN A 3 -18.64 42.07 2.59
C ASN A 3 -18.80 40.75 1.80
N ASN A 4 -19.29 40.81 0.56
CA ASN A 4 -19.56 39.57 -0.19
C ASN A 4 -18.28 38.83 -0.66
N ASN A 5 -17.26 39.60 -1.05
CA ASN A 5 -16.00 38.99 -1.54
C ASN A 5 -15.20 38.31 -0.43
N LEU A 6 -15.20 38.87 0.78
CA LEU A 6 -14.52 38.28 1.93
C LEU A 6 -15.27 37.03 2.39
N GLN A 7 -16.60 37.03 2.33
CA GLN A 7 -17.38 35.84 2.67
C GLN A 7 -17.11 34.70 1.67
N ILE A 8 -17.13 34.98 0.38
CA ILE A 8 -16.79 34.00 -0.66
C ILE A 8 -15.39 33.41 -0.42
N ALA A 9 -14.40 34.26 -0.10
CA ALA A 9 -13.05 33.78 0.19
C ALA A 9 -13.01 32.90 1.43
N LYS A 10 -13.76 33.21 2.51
CA LYS A 10 -13.88 32.37 3.69
C LYS A 10 -14.53 31.02 3.39
N ASP A 11 -15.59 31.00 2.57
CA ASP A 11 -16.28 29.79 2.20
C ASP A 11 -15.39 28.87 1.36
N ILE A 12 -14.56 29.45 0.49
CA ILE A 12 -13.56 28.71 -0.28
C ILE A 12 -12.52 28.08 0.66
N VAL A 13 -11.95 28.84 1.62
CA VAL A 13 -10.99 28.31 2.58
C VAL A 13 -11.61 27.19 3.42
N ALA A 14 -12.84 27.35 3.88
CA ALA A 14 -13.57 26.31 4.61
C ALA A 14 -13.74 25.03 3.77
N SER A 15 -13.98 25.14 2.48
CA SER A 15 -14.05 24.00 1.56
C SER A 15 -12.70 23.26 1.46
N TYR A 16 -11.58 24.00 1.36
CA TYR A 16 -10.25 23.39 1.34
C TYR A 16 -9.88 22.74 2.70
N GLU A 17 -10.29 23.35 3.81
CA GLU A 17 -10.13 22.75 5.14
C GLU A 17 -10.93 21.44 5.30
N ALA A 18 -12.16 21.41 4.77
CA ALA A 18 -12.96 20.19 4.75
C ALA A 18 -12.30 19.10 3.90
N ARG A 19 -11.75 19.47 2.75
CA ARG A 19 -10.98 18.58 1.89
C ARG A 19 -9.74 18.02 2.59
N LEU A 20 -8.98 18.86 3.29
CA LEU A 20 -7.81 18.42 4.06
C LEU A 20 -8.19 17.35 5.10
N LYS A 21 -9.34 17.49 5.77
CA LYS A 21 -9.85 16.47 6.70
C LYS A 21 -10.13 15.14 6.00
N VAL A 22 -10.69 15.18 4.78
CA VAL A 22 -10.92 13.96 3.99
C VAL A 22 -9.60 13.30 3.60
N VAL A 23 -8.61 14.09 3.17
CA VAL A 23 -7.26 13.58 2.86
C VAL A 23 -6.64 12.93 4.10
N GLN A 24 -6.72 13.57 5.26
CA GLN A 24 -6.21 13.02 6.53
C GLN A 24 -6.89 11.69 6.88
N ALA A 25 -8.20 11.59 6.73
CA ALA A 25 -8.93 10.34 6.95
C ALA A 25 -8.49 9.24 5.97
N THR A 26 -8.34 9.56 4.69
CA THR A 26 -7.86 8.62 3.67
C THR A 26 -6.45 8.12 3.97
N VAL A 27 -5.55 8.99 4.41
CA VAL A 27 -4.19 8.62 4.83
C VAL A 27 -4.23 7.65 6.00
N GLU A 28 -5.07 7.91 6.99
CA GLU A 28 -5.21 7.05 8.18
C GLU A 28 -5.82 5.69 7.84
N ASP A 29 -6.85 5.66 6.98
CA ASP A 29 -7.44 4.43 6.48
C ASP A 29 -6.45 3.59 5.68
N THR A 30 -5.60 4.22 4.87
CA THR A 30 -4.56 3.52 4.11
C THR A 30 -3.48 2.94 5.04
N LYS A 31 -3.06 3.68 6.06
CA LYS A 31 -2.13 3.16 7.08
C LYS A 31 -2.68 1.93 7.79
N ARG A 32 -3.98 1.96 8.14
CA ARG A 32 -4.68 0.82 8.75
C ARG A 32 -4.72 -0.38 7.81
N LEU A 33 -5.00 -0.15 6.53
CA LEU A 33 -5.00 -1.19 5.51
C LEU A 33 -3.61 -1.85 5.35
N LEU A 34 -2.54 -1.07 5.36
CA LEU A 34 -1.16 -1.58 5.33
C LEU A 34 -0.85 -2.45 6.55
N GLU A 35 -1.30 -2.06 7.73
CA GLU A 35 -1.14 -2.87 8.96
C GLU A 35 -1.92 -4.18 8.88
N GLU A 36 -3.16 -4.15 8.39
CA GLU A 36 -3.93 -5.37 8.14
C GLU A 36 -3.23 -6.31 7.14
N PHE A 37 -2.62 -5.77 6.08
CA PHE A 37 -1.84 -6.57 5.13
C PHE A 37 -0.62 -7.20 5.80
N ARG A 38 0.09 -6.47 6.65
CA ARG A 38 1.22 -6.97 7.43
C ARG A 38 0.81 -8.15 8.32
N GLU A 39 -0.29 -7.99 9.06
CA GLU A 39 -0.81 -9.04 9.94
C GLU A 39 -1.31 -10.27 9.16
N LYS A 40 -1.95 -10.08 8.00
CA LYS A 40 -2.35 -11.18 7.12
C LYS A 40 -1.12 -11.95 6.60
N ARG A 41 -0.10 -11.25 6.12
CA ARG A 41 1.15 -11.88 5.65
C ARG A 41 1.82 -12.69 6.75
N LYS A 42 1.89 -12.13 7.95
CA LYS A 42 2.48 -12.80 9.11
C LYS A 42 1.74 -14.11 9.45
N ARG A 43 0.38 -14.06 9.50
CA ARG A 43 -0.44 -15.25 9.74
C ARG A 43 -0.25 -16.30 8.65
N MET A 44 -0.32 -15.92 7.38
CA MET A 44 -0.12 -16.83 6.25
C MET A 44 1.27 -17.48 6.28
N GLY A 45 2.32 -16.71 6.58
CA GLY A 45 3.68 -17.22 6.73
C GLY A 45 3.77 -18.25 7.87
N GLN A 46 3.13 -17.99 8.99
CA GLN A 46 3.12 -18.90 10.14
C GLN A 46 2.33 -20.19 9.85
N GLU A 47 1.13 -20.09 9.27
CA GLU A 47 0.32 -21.23 8.86
C GLU A 47 1.06 -22.12 7.85
N LEU A 48 1.76 -21.50 6.90
CA LEU A 48 2.54 -22.21 5.90
C LEU A 48 3.77 -22.90 6.53
N LYS A 49 4.44 -22.24 7.47
CA LYS A 49 5.56 -22.79 8.23
C LYS A 49 5.12 -24.00 9.06
N GLU A 50 3.97 -23.93 9.73
CA GLU A 50 3.39 -25.04 10.49
C GLU A 50 2.98 -26.20 9.59
N ALA A 51 2.37 -25.91 8.43
CA ALA A 51 2.02 -26.93 7.45
C ALA A 51 3.26 -27.67 6.91
N LEU A 52 4.35 -26.95 6.67
CA LEU A 52 5.63 -27.54 6.25
C LEU A 52 6.27 -28.40 7.35
N ALA A 53 6.22 -27.94 8.61
CA ALA A 53 6.75 -28.67 9.74
C ALA A 53 6.05 -30.03 9.93
N LYS A 54 4.73 -30.11 9.69
CA LYS A 54 3.94 -31.35 9.78
C LYS A 54 4.31 -32.39 8.71
N HIS A 55 4.89 -31.97 7.59
CA HIS A 55 5.22 -32.85 6.47
C HIS A 55 6.72 -33.20 6.37
N GLU A 56 7.51 -32.98 7.43
CA GLU A 56 8.96 -33.26 7.49
C GLU A 56 9.74 -32.74 6.26
N SER A 57 9.31 -31.64 5.69
CA SER A 57 9.91 -31.09 4.49
C SER A 57 11.28 -30.46 4.83
N LEU A 58 12.32 -30.94 4.18
CA LEU A 58 13.72 -30.53 4.30
C LEU A 58 13.98 -29.03 3.98
N ARG A 59 12.95 -28.30 3.52
CA ARG A 59 13.06 -26.93 3.03
C ARG A 59 12.60 -25.83 3.99
N LYS A 60 12.61 -26.12 5.29
CA LYS A 60 12.24 -25.10 6.28
C LYS A 60 13.17 -23.91 6.26
N LYS A 61 14.47 -24.13 6.00
CA LYS A 61 15.47 -23.08 5.91
C LYS A 61 15.26 -22.22 4.64
N ASP A 62 15.01 -22.87 3.51
CA ASP A 62 14.74 -22.18 2.23
C ASP A 62 13.46 -21.35 2.32
N PHE A 63 12.45 -21.84 3.03
CA PHE A 63 11.23 -21.10 3.30
C PHE A 63 11.47 -19.87 4.18
N ASP A 64 12.23 -20.01 5.28
CA ASP A 64 12.53 -18.88 6.17
C ASP A 64 13.36 -17.80 5.45
N GLU A 65 14.28 -18.21 4.58
CA GLU A 65 15.09 -17.30 3.77
C GLU A 65 14.23 -16.56 2.73
N MET A 66 13.41 -17.27 1.97
CA MET A 66 12.47 -16.69 1.01
C MET A 66 11.47 -15.75 1.68
N MET A 67 10.88 -16.14 2.81
CA MET A 67 9.97 -15.26 3.57
C MET A 67 10.67 -14.03 4.09
N GLY A 68 11.95 -14.11 4.45
CA GLY A 68 12.77 -12.97 4.82
C GLY A 68 12.86 -11.94 3.71
N ASP A 69 13.21 -12.35 2.51
CA ASP A 69 13.33 -11.48 1.33
C ASP A 69 12.01 -10.79 0.98
N ILE A 70 10.92 -11.55 1.09
CA ILE A 70 9.58 -11.02 0.87
C ILE A 70 9.23 -9.94 1.85
N LEU A 71 9.44 -10.20 3.15
CA LEU A 71 9.11 -9.25 4.21
C LEU A 71 9.91 -7.96 4.06
N ILE A 72 11.18 -8.04 3.62
CA ILE A 72 12.01 -6.87 3.33
C ILE A 72 11.39 -6.07 2.17
N THR A 73 11.16 -6.70 1.02
CA THR A 73 10.59 -6.03 -0.16
C THR A 73 9.23 -5.40 0.14
N GLN A 74 8.36 -6.10 0.87
CA GLN A 74 7.05 -5.57 1.24
C GLN A 74 7.17 -4.40 2.23
N SER A 75 8.12 -4.46 3.16
CA SER A 75 8.37 -3.37 4.11
C SER A 75 8.85 -2.10 3.40
N GLU A 76 9.75 -2.22 2.44
CA GLU A 76 10.21 -1.09 1.62
C GLU A 76 9.06 -0.44 0.84
N ARG A 77 8.15 -1.25 0.28
CA ARG A 77 6.98 -0.75 -0.43
C ARG A 77 5.98 -0.05 0.48
N GLU A 78 5.74 -0.62 1.68
CA GLU A 78 4.91 0.03 2.69
C GLU A 78 5.45 1.41 3.06
N GLU A 79 6.75 1.55 3.24
CA GLU A 79 7.38 2.84 3.54
C GLU A 79 7.27 3.82 2.36
N ASN A 80 7.39 3.35 1.13
CA ASN A 80 7.19 4.18 -0.05
C ASN A 80 5.75 4.70 -0.15
N VAL A 81 4.75 3.86 0.11
CA VAL A 81 3.33 4.28 0.15
C VAL A 81 3.11 5.30 1.27
N LYS A 82 3.62 5.05 2.47
CA LYS A 82 3.52 6.00 3.59
C LYS A 82 4.15 7.35 3.26
N LYS A 83 5.31 7.34 2.62
CA LYS A 83 5.98 8.56 2.18
C LYS A 83 5.15 9.33 1.16
N MET A 84 4.64 8.66 0.12
CA MET A 84 3.77 9.31 -0.87
C MET A 84 2.53 9.95 -0.24
N LEU A 85 1.92 9.28 0.75
CA LEU A 85 0.77 9.80 1.47
C LEU A 85 1.12 10.97 2.37
N ALA A 86 2.27 10.93 3.04
CA ALA A 86 2.76 12.02 3.87
C ALA A 86 3.05 13.27 3.03
N ASP A 87 3.75 13.11 1.91
CA ASP A 87 4.05 14.19 0.96
C ASP A 87 2.74 14.81 0.41
N PHE A 88 1.77 14.00 0.08
CA PHE A 88 0.46 14.46 -0.38
C PHE A 88 -0.29 15.26 0.70
N GLN A 89 -0.33 14.74 1.92
CA GLN A 89 -0.96 15.42 3.06
C GLN A 89 -0.28 16.77 3.35
N GLU A 90 1.04 16.82 3.34
CA GLU A 90 1.80 18.04 3.57
C GLU A 90 1.51 19.10 2.51
N GLN A 91 1.45 18.71 1.24
CA GLN A 91 1.11 19.62 0.14
C GLN A 91 -0.31 20.19 0.28
N GLU A 92 -1.29 19.38 0.69
CA GLU A 92 -2.64 19.87 0.95
C GLU A 92 -2.69 20.82 2.17
N MET A 93 -1.89 20.55 3.21
CA MET A 93 -1.75 21.46 4.35
C MET A 93 -1.16 22.80 3.94
N GLN A 94 -0.13 22.81 3.10
CA GLN A 94 0.49 24.06 2.59
C GLN A 94 -0.51 24.89 1.79
N VAL A 95 -1.37 24.25 0.99
CA VAL A 95 -2.43 24.93 0.25
C VAL A 95 -3.38 25.66 1.20
N VAL A 96 -3.84 24.96 2.25
CA VAL A 96 -4.75 25.56 3.25
C VAL A 96 -4.07 26.73 3.97
N GLU A 97 -2.81 26.58 4.36
CA GLU A 97 -2.06 27.63 5.06
C GLU A 97 -1.87 28.87 4.18
N ASN A 98 -1.49 28.69 2.92
CA ASN A 98 -1.36 29.80 1.97
C ASN A 98 -2.70 30.55 1.79
N LEU A 99 -3.81 29.83 1.71
CA LEU A 99 -5.13 30.45 1.61
C LEU A 99 -5.53 31.19 2.88
N ARG A 100 -5.19 30.64 4.07
CA ARG A 100 -5.40 31.34 5.36
C ARG A 100 -4.58 32.61 5.46
N GLU A 101 -3.31 32.59 5.05
CA GLU A 101 -2.46 33.78 5.05
C GLU A 101 -3.00 34.87 4.12
N MET A 102 -3.51 34.47 2.94
CA MET A 102 -4.16 35.42 2.05
C MET A 102 -5.40 36.05 2.70
N LEU A 103 -6.21 35.28 3.43
CA LEU A 103 -7.35 35.83 4.17
C LEU A 103 -6.96 36.79 5.27
N LYS A 104 -5.84 36.55 5.97
CA LYS A 104 -5.31 37.47 7.02
C LYS A 104 -4.97 38.85 6.47
N LYS A 105 -4.70 38.98 5.17
CA LYS A 105 -4.45 40.26 4.52
C LYS A 105 -5.69 41.16 4.43
N GLY A 106 -6.87 40.66 4.73
CA GLY A 106 -8.13 41.37 4.93
C GLY A 106 -8.55 42.21 3.72
N GLU A 107 -8.91 43.49 3.98
CA GLU A 107 -9.39 44.41 2.94
C GLU A 107 -8.38 44.70 1.81
N LYS A 108 -7.10 44.42 2.00
CA LYS A 108 -6.06 44.52 0.98
C LYS A 108 -6.07 43.34 0.00
N LEU A 109 -6.91 42.33 0.25
CA LEU A 109 -7.06 41.21 -0.64
C LEU A 109 -7.76 41.61 -1.95
N ARG A 110 -7.00 41.67 -3.05
CA ARG A 110 -7.60 41.88 -4.36
C ARG A 110 -8.22 40.55 -4.81
N LEU A 111 -9.53 40.58 -5.07
CA LEU A 111 -10.27 39.41 -5.57
C LEU A 111 -9.58 38.75 -6.79
N LYS A 112 -8.95 39.59 -7.63
CA LYS A 112 -8.19 39.14 -8.80
C LYS A 112 -6.98 38.27 -8.41
N ASP A 113 -6.24 38.67 -7.38
CA ASP A 113 -5.04 37.97 -6.93
C ASP A 113 -5.45 36.62 -6.25
N PHE A 114 -6.55 36.67 -5.48
CA PHE A 114 -7.12 35.46 -4.89
C PHE A 114 -7.58 34.47 -5.95
N LYS A 115 -8.31 34.90 -6.98
CA LYS A 115 -8.74 34.04 -8.09
C LYS A 115 -7.55 33.47 -8.86
N LYS A 116 -6.50 34.28 -9.11
CA LYS A 116 -5.28 33.80 -9.77
C LYS A 116 -4.57 32.70 -8.98
N THR A 117 -4.44 32.89 -7.67
CA THR A 117 -3.85 31.87 -6.77
C THR A 117 -4.71 30.61 -6.75
N LEU A 118 -6.04 30.73 -6.68
CA LEU A 118 -6.94 29.58 -6.74
C LEU A 118 -6.83 28.83 -8.08
N ALA A 119 -6.71 29.54 -9.19
CA ALA A 119 -6.55 28.88 -10.49
C ALA A 119 -5.27 28.04 -10.53
N LYS A 120 -4.15 28.60 -10.03
CA LYS A 120 -2.88 27.88 -9.92
C LYS A 120 -2.99 26.67 -9.00
N ILE A 121 -3.59 26.84 -7.83
CA ILE A 121 -3.82 25.74 -6.87
C ILE A 121 -4.65 24.62 -7.50
N ARG A 122 -5.71 24.95 -8.24
CA ARG A 122 -6.57 23.95 -8.91
C ARG A 122 -5.81 23.17 -9.97
N GLU A 123 -5.00 23.83 -10.78
CA GLU A 123 -4.17 23.19 -11.78
C GLU A 123 -3.18 22.20 -11.14
N GLU A 124 -2.48 22.63 -10.10
CA GLU A 124 -1.55 21.78 -9.35
C GLU A 124 -2.27 20.62 -8.64
N GLN A 125 -3.48 20.83 -8.13
CA GLN A 125 -4.28 19.80 -7.49
C GLN A 125 -4.83 18.78 -8.48
N GLU A 126 -5.28 19.20 -9.65
CA GLU A 126 -5.80 18.29 -10.67
C GLU A 126 -4.73 17.26 -11.09
N ILE A 127 -3.49 17.70 -11.20
CA ILE A 127 -2.35 16.82 -11.47
C ILE A 127 -2.16 15.85 -10.30
N ARG A 128 -2.09 16.33 -9.07
CA ARG A 128 -1.86 15.51 -7.86
C ARG A 128 -2.98 14.52 -7.60
N GLU A 129 -4.25 14.92 -7.79
CA GLU A 129 -5.41 14.04 -7.60
C GLU A 129 -5.41 12.85 -8.56
N LYS A 130 -4.91 13.05 -9.76
CA LYS A 130 -4.80 11.96 -10.74
C LYS A 130 -3.61 11.04 -10.44
N GLU A 131 -2.46 11.62 -10.12
CA GLU A 131 -1.21 10.87 -9.98
C GLU A 131 -1.11 10.11 -8.65
N THR A 132 -1.37 10.76 -7.52
CA THR A 132 -1.10 10.15 -6.20
C THR A 132 -2.01 8.97 -5.88
N PRO A 133 -3.35 9.07 -5.99
CA PRO A 133 -4.23 7.93 -5.73
C PRO A 133 -3.99 6.78 -6.71
N THR A 134 -3.71 7.08 -7.97
CA THR A 134 -3.41 6.06 -8.98
C THR A 134 -2.12 5.31 -8.62
N ARG A 135 -1.04 6.01 -8.32
CA ARG A 135 0.25 5.42 -7.94
C ARG A 135 0.15 4.60 -6.64
N VAL A 136 -0.56 5.11 -5.63
CA VAL A 136 -0.81 4.37 -4.39
C VAL A 136 -1.65 3.12 -4.66
N GLY A 137 -2.72 3.21 -5.45
CA GLY A 137 -3.56 2.09 -5.82
C GLY A 137 -2.81 1.02 -6.62
N GLU A 138 -1.98 1.41 -7.57
CA GLU A 138 -1.12 0.52 -8.35
C GLU A 138 -0.13 -0.22 -7.44
N GLU A 139 0.50 0.48 -6.50
CA GLU A 139 1.47 -0.11 -5.58
C GLU A 139 0.81 -1.10 -4.61
N LEU A 140 -0.36 -0.76 -4.06
CA LEU A 140 -1.14 -1.67 -3.22
C LEU A 140 -1.58 -2.93 -3.99
N THR A 141 -2.03 -2.78 -5.23
CA THR A 141 -2.42 -3.91 -6.09
C THR A 141 -1.21 -4.80 -6.41
N ARG A 142 -0.07 -4.19 -6.72
CA ARG A 142 1.18 -4.91 -6.96
C ARG A 142 1.62 -5.71 -5.75
N MET A 143 1.59 -5.11 -4.55
CA MET A 143 1.89 -5.78 -3.28
C MET A 143 1.02 -7.02 -3.07
N GLN A 144 -0.29 -6.93 -3.33
CA GLN A 144 -1.21 -8.07 -3.21
C GLN A 144 -0.92 -9.17 -4.23
N SER A 145 -0.66 -8.78 -5.50
CA SER A 145 -0.42 -9.71 -6.60
C SER A 145 0.85 -10.51 -6.40
N GLU A 146 1.93 -9.87 -5.99
CA GLU A 146 3.23 -10.53 -5.78
C GLU A 146 3.19 -11.53 -4.64
N VAL A 147 2.54 -11.18 -3.52
CA VAL A 147 2.38 -12.13 -2.41
C VAL A 147 1.56 -13.34 -2.84
N ARG A 148 0.48 -13.14 -3.61
CA ARG A 148 -0.34 -14.22 -4.14
C ARG A 148 0.45 -15.13 -5.07
N GLU A 149 1.11 -14.57 -6.06
CA GLU A 149 1.88 -15.32 -7.06
C GLU A 149 2.96 -16.17 -6.41
N MET A 150 3.63 -15.62 -5.44
CA MET A 150 4.67 -16.30 -4.71
C MET A 150 4.13 -17.46 -3.86
N LEU A 151 3.03 -17.27 -3.15
CA LEU A 151 2.38 -18.37 -2.39
C LEU A 151 1.91 -19.48 -3.32
N GLU A 152 1.40 -19.15 -4.51
CA GLU A 152 1.01 -20.14 -5.52
C GLU A 152 2.22 -20.88 -6.09
N ASN A 153 3.33 -20.21 -6.36
CA ASN A 153 4.56 -20.82 -6.82
C ASN A 153 5.10 -21.79 -5.77
N PHE A 154 5.14 -21.35 -4.52
CA PHE A 154 5.57 -22.20 -3.39
C PHE A 154 4.68 -23.43 -3.23
N LYS A 155 3.35 -23.29 -3.37
CA LYS A 155 2.41 -24.40 -3.35
C LYS A 155 2.69 -25.40 -4.47
N ARG A 156 2.91 -24.94 -5.71
CA ARG A 156 3.23 -25.78 -6.86
C ARG A 156 4.53 -26.54 -6.67
N GLU A 157 5.59 -25.88 -6.20
CA GLU A 157 6.87 -26.53 -5.92
C GLU A 157 6.72 -27.64 -4.87
N ARG A 158 5.96 -27.38 -3.82
CA ARG A 158 5.68 -28.37 -2.77
C ARG A 158 4.91 -29.56 -3.32
N GLU A 159 3.89 -29.33 -4.16
CA GLU A 159 3.12 -30.41 -4.80
C GLU A 159 4.02 -31.25 -5.72
N LYS A 160 4.93 -30.63 -6.45
CA LYS A 160 5.91 -31.32 -7.30
C LYS A 160 6.82 -32.21 -6.49
N VAL A 161 7.43 -31.69 -5.41
CA VAL A 161 8.30 -32.44 -4.51
C VAL A 161 7.55 -33.61 -3.85
N ALA A 162 6.33 -33.39 -3.39
CA ALA A 162 5.50 -34.46 -2.81
C ALA A 162 5.19 -35.57 -3.82
N SER A 163 4.93 -35.22 -5.09
CA SER A 163 4.70 -36.17 -6.17
C SER A 163 5.96 -37.00 -6.50
N GLU A 164 7.10 -36.32 -6.60
CA GLU A 164 8.39 -36.96 -6.85
C GLU A 164 8.75 -37.95 -5.72
N TRP A 165 8.55 -37.57 -4.45
CA TRP A 165 8.76 -38.40 -3.29
C TRP A 165 7.86 -39.64 -3.30
N LYS A 166 6.58 -39.46 -3.61
CA LYS A 166 5.61 -40.57 -3.73
C LYS A 166 6.00 -41.56 -4.84
N SER A 167 6.46 -41.06 -5.96
CA SER A 167 6.99 -41.88 -7.07
C SER A 167 8.24 -42.67 -6.69
N MET A 168 9.17 -42.01 -5.98
CA MET A 168 10.43 -42.64 -5.54
C MET A 168 10.15 -43.75 -4.49
N THR A 169 9.28 -43.50 -3.53
CA THR A 169 8.91 -44.49 -2.52
C THR A 169 8.19 -45.68 -3.13
N ALA A 170 7.31 -45.47 -4.12
CA ALA A 170 6.66 -46.54 -4.86
C ALA A 170 7.66 -47.41 -5.66
N THR A 171 8.65 -46.77 -6.27
CA THR A 171 9.72 -47.47 -7.02
C THR A 171 10.62 -48.29 -6.08
N MET A 172 10.98 -47.74 -4.91
CA MET A 172 11.74 -48.50 -3.90
C MET A 172 10.97 -49.70 -3.34
N ALA A 173 9.65 -49.52 -3.10
CA ALA A 173 8.80 -50.64 -2.65
C ALA A 173 8.71 -51.77 -3.69
N LYS A 174 8.64 -51.45 -4.99
CA LYS A 174 8.70 -52.44 -6.09
C LYS A 174 10.04 -53.18 -6.14
N LYS A 175 11.16 -52.45 -6.02
CA LYS A 175 12.51 -53.05 -5.99
C LYS A 175 12.69 -53.99 -4.81
N ARG A 176 12.19 -53.65 -3.61
CA ARG A 176 12.26 -54.52 -2.43
C ARG A 176 11.48 -55.83 -2.61
N LYS A 177 10.29 -55.76 -3.22
CA LYS A 177 9.47 -56.95 -3.55
C LYS A 177 10.11 -57.82 -4.62
N ALA A 178 10.84 -57.24 -5.57
CA ALA A 178 11.55 -58.00 -6.59
C ALA A 178 12.78 -58.73 -6.07
N ASN A 179 13.47 -58.18 -5.04
CA ASN A 179 14.66 -58.79 -4.42
C ASN A 179 14.32 -59.85 -3.35
N GLN A 180 13.05 -60.04 -3.02
CA GLN A 180 12.57 -61.06 -2.07
C GLN A 180 12.02 -62.31 -2.75
N LYS A 181 12.05 -62.37 -4.08
CA LYS A 181 11.76 -63.57 -4.88
C LYS A 181 13.05 -64.18 -5.43
#